data_b0a6be938cca909af6aa3c24c71a11a2
#
_entry.id   b0a6be938cca909af6aa3c24c71a11a2
#
_cell.length_a   1.000
_cell.length_b   1.000
_cell.length_c   1.000
_cell.angle_alpha   90.00
_cell.angle_beta   90.00
_cell.angle_gamma   90.00
#
_symmetry.space_group_name_H-M   'P 1'
#
loop_
_entity.id
_entity.type
_entity.pdbx_description
1 polymer ?
#
loop_
_entity_poly.entity_id
_entity_poly.type
_entity_poly.pdbx_seq_one_letter_code
_entity_poly.pdbx_strand_id
1 'polypeptide(L)'
;MKQDLLRFGLTDDDVRRAQQCCLRKIRRGHYAVARPCSSPQHAILHSSATAEPIAYPQAFGDIRDRSESLKPLIRSRLDELRSGDVYSHISAALIHGIYPPFPATDQAEIIRRGYHENFTTLRIYDRTVPLADRTTVGEFAVTDLSRTLSDIAHDYPLEISVPMISEALRVRDISKPELLDQMKIRRRGCRAAKQGLELSDPLHESQGESLCAVKFHRFSIPDMIPQVTAHDRAGKFLGRCGFKHARLPLIVEFHGLGKYYLNENGPDRASKDNHARHMRLTNAGFTVFNLVWADLFPSDMFSAIKKHIAESRPHHRGQTP
;
A
#
# COMPACT_ATOMS: atom_id res chain seq x y z
N MET A 1 17.72 -23.22 -3.50
CA MET A 1 18.97 -22.58 -4.06
C MET A 1 19.43 -23.30 -5.32
N LYS A 2 20.38 -22.72 -6.11
CA LYS A 2 20.94 -23.42 -7.30
C LYS A 2 21.54 -24.78 -6.92
N GLN A 3 22.23 -24.84 -5.77
CA GLN A 3 22.82 -26.08 -5.27
C GLN A 3 21.77 -27.17 -5.02
N ASP A 4 20.58 -26.82 -4.59
CA ASP A 4 19.51 -27.80 -4.39
C ASP A 4 18.99 -28.32 -5.71
N LEU A 5 18.86 -27.46 -6.73
CA LEU A 5 18.48 -27.88 -8.08
C LEU A 5 19.49 -28.88 -8.65
N LEU A 6 20.78 -28.64 -8.44
CA LEU A 6 21.84 -29.57 -8.86
C LEU A 6 21.78 -30.90 -8.05
N ARG A 7 21.44 -30.86 -6.74
CA ARG A 7 21.23 -32.05 -5.91
C ARG A 7 20.04 -32.89 -6.38
N PHE A 8 19.02 -32.26 -6.96
CA PHE A 8 17.89 -32.94 -7.59
C PHE A 8 18.20 -33.46 -9.01
N GLY A 9 19.48 -33.43 -9.42
CA GLY A 9 19.94 -33.98 -10.71
C GLY A 9 19.75 -33.07 -11.91
N LEU A 10 19.37 -31.79 -11.72
CA LEU A 10 19.29 -30.83 -12.80
C LEU A 10 20.69 -30.31 -13.17
N THR A 11 20.95 -30.20 -14.45
CA THR A 11 22.17 -29.57 -14.99
C THR A 11 22.01 -28.06 -15.10
N ASP A 12 23.11 -27.34 -15.25
CA ASP A 12 23.08 -25.89 -15.53
C ASP A 12 22.31 -25.56 -16.80
N ASP A 13 22.27 -26.47 -17.74
CA ASP A 13 21.53 -26.36 -19.00
C ASP A 13 20.02 -26.51 -18.78
N ASP A 14 19.62 -27.42 -17.90
CA ASP A 14 18.21 -27.57 -17.51
C ASP A 14 17.71 -26.34 -16.78
N VAL A 15 18.51 -25.75 -15.90
CA VAL A 15 18.18 -24.48 -15.22
C VAL A 15 18.05 -23.34 -16.22
N ARG A 16 18.94 -23.26 -17.23
CA ARG A 16 18.85 -22.24 -18.29
C ARG A 16 17.59 -22.41 -19.14
N ARG A 17 17.26 -23.64 -19.53
CA ARG A 17 16.03 -23.95 -20.28
C ARG A 17 14.78 -23.61 -19.45
N ALA A 18 14.77 -23.99 -18.17
CA ALA A 18 13.66 -23.70 -17.28
C ALA A 18 13.42 -22.17 -17.08
N GLN A 19 14.47 -21.35 -17.13
CA GLN A 19 14.33 -19.89 -17.08
C GLN A 19 13.59 -19.31 -18.30
N GLN A 20 13.53 -19.99 -19.41
CA GLN A 20 12.79 -19.57 -20.60
C GLN A 20 11.28 -19.90 -20.48
N CYS A 21 10.87 -20.75 -19.54
CA CYS A 21 9.48 -21.17 -19.38
C CYS A 21 8.91 -21.00 -17.97
N CYS A 22 9.41 -21.68 -16.96
CA CYS A 22 8.75 -21.79 -15.66
C CYS A 22 9.59 -21.29 -14.48
N LEU A 23 10.90 -21.08 -14.65
CA LEU A 23 11.79 -20.68 -13.57
C LEU A 23 12.22 -19.22 -13.71
N ARG A 24 12.03 -18.42 -12.66
CA ARG A 24 12.54 -17.05 -12.60
C ARG A 24 13.75 -16.96 -11.69
N LYS A 25 14.80 -16.31 -12.18
CA LYS A 25 15.93 -15.93 -11.34
C LYS A 25 15.52 -14.77 -10.44
N ILE A 26 15.60 -14.95 -9.12
CA ILE A 26 15.33 -13.91 -8.12
C ILE A 26 16.60 -13.10 -7.87
N ARG A 27 17.70 -13.80 -7.62
CA ARG A 27 19.06 -13.24 -7.45
C ARG A 27 20.10 -14.30 -7.78
N ARG A 28 21.37 -13.98 -7.66
CA ARG A 28 22.45 -14.94 -7.90
C ARG A 28 22.26 -16.20 -7.04
N GLY A 29 22.15 -17.35 -7.68
CA GLY A 29 21.99 -18.64 -7.01
C GLY A 29 20.58 -18.96 -6.48
N HIS A 30 19.61 -18.05 -6.62
CA HIS A 30 18.24 -18.25 -6.14
C HIS A 30 17.23 -18.11 -7.27
N TYR A 31 16.29 -19.05 -7.31
CA TYR A 31 15.26 -19.16 -8.34
C TYR A 31 13.91 -19.45 -7.69
N ALA A 32 12.84 -19.05 -8.35
CA ALA A 32 11.48 -19.38 -7.99
C ALA A 32 10.74 -19.97 -9.19
N VAL A 33 9.87 -20.92 -8.92
CA VAL A 33 8.92 -21.42 -9.93
C VAL A 33 7.85 -20.34 -10.13
N ALA A 34 7.77 -19.84 -11.36
CA ALA A 34 6.95 -18.67 -11.69
C ALA A 34 5.58 -19.05 -12.28
N ARG A 35 5.50 -20.19 -12.93
CA ARG A 35 4.28 -20.69 -13.55
C ARG A 35 4.35 -22.21 -13.72
N PRO A 36 3.20 -22.90 -13.76
CA PRO A 36 3.16 -24.32 -14.12
C PRO A 36 3.82 -24.57 -15.48
N CYS A 37 4.47 -25.71 -15.61
CA CYS A 37 5.13 -26.12 -16.85
C CYS A 37 4.80 -27.58 -17.13
N SER A 38 4.40 -27.87 -18.36
CA SER A 38 4.08 -29.22 -18.81
C SER A 38 5.30 -30.04 -19.27
N SER A 39 6.50 -29.44 -19.28
CA SER A 39 7.73 -30.16 -19.66
C SER A 39 8.08 -31.23 -18.63
N PRO A 40 8.19 -32.51 -19.04
CA PRO A 40 8.58 -33.60 -18.13
C PRO A 40 9.95 -33.36 -17.46
N GLN A 41 10.86 -32.68 -18.18
CA GLN A 41 12.20 -32.36 -17.69
C GLN A 41 12.17 -31.35 -16.54
N HIS A 42 11.09 -30.58 -16.40
CA HIS A 42 10.91 -29.56 -15.33
C HIS A 42 9.98 -30.03 -14.22
N ALA A 43 9.40 -31.24 -14.30
CA ALA A 43 8.47 -31.75 -13.32
C ALA A 43 9.06 -31.76 -11.90
N ILE A 44 10.34 -32.06 -11.77
CA ILE A 44 11.05 -32.06 -10.49
C ILE A 44 11.09 -30.69 -9.84
N LEU A 45 11.10 -29.60 -10.60
CA LEU A 45 11.07 -28.22 -10.09
C LEU A 45 9.75 -27.93 -9.37
N HIS A 46 8.65 -28.49 -9.89
CA HIS A 46 7.32 -28.30 -9.31
C HIS A 46 7.11 -29.16 -8.07
N SER A 47 7.63 -30.39 -8.04
CA SER A 47 7.56 -31.28 -6.87
C SER A 47 8.49 -30.82 -5.75
N SER A 48 9.56 -30.10 -6.06
CA SER A 48 10.55 -29.58 -5.10
C SER A 48 10.21 -28.17 -4.60
N ALA A 49 9.21 -27.51 -5.19
CA ALA A 49 8.77 -26.20 -4.76
C ALA A 49 8.09 -26.29 -3.40
N THR A 50 8.63 -25.62 -2.40
CA THR A 50 8.09 -25.57 -1.03
C THR A 50 6.92 -24.59 -0.87
N ALA A 51 6.59 -23.87 -1.93
CA ALA A 51 5.50 -22.88 -1.97
C ALA A 51 4.77 -22.97 -3.32
N GLU A 52 3.53 -22.51 -3.35
CA GLU A 52 2.78 -22.38 -4.58
C GLU A 52 3.52 -21.53 -5.62
N PRO A 53 3.33 -21.81 -6.94
CA PRO A 53 3.92 -21.00 -7.99
C PRO A 53 3.54 -19.54 -7.80
N ILE A 54 4.53 -18.65 -7.90
CA ILE A 54 4.28 -17.22 -7.83
C ILE A 54 3.47 -16.83 -9.06
N ALA A 55 2.24 -16.37 -8.84
CA ALA A 55 1.47 -15.75 -9.91
C ALA A 55 2.19 -14.47 -10.35
N TYR A 56 2.55 -14.39 -11.63
CA TYR A 56 3.08 -13.15 -12.19
C TYR A 56 1.93 -12.21 -12.49
N PRO A 57 2.09 -10.91 -12.17
CA PRO A 57 1.16 -9.92 -12.67
C PRO A 57 1.14 -10.02 -14.19
N GLN A 58 -0.02 -10.25 -14.75
CA GLN A 58 -0.25 -9.98 -16.17
C GLN A 58 -0.03 -8.49 -16.40
N ALA A 59 0.18 -8.05 -17.66
CA ALA A 59 0.63 -6.70 -18.00
C ALA A 59 -0.18 -5.53 -17.36
N PHE A 60 -1.35 -5.82 -16.80
CA PHE A 60 -2.20 -4.90 -16.02
C PHE A 60 -2.43 -5.40 -14.58
N GLY A 61 -1.53 -6.24 -14.07
CA GLY A 61 -1.65 -6.84 -12.75
C GLY A 61 -1.84 -5.81 -11.65
N ASP A 62 -2.63 -6.17 -10.65
CA ASP A 62 -2.88 -5.40 -9.45
C ASP A 62 -1.54 -4.94 -8.83
N ILE A 63 -1.55 -3.77 -8.23
CA ILE A 63 -0.41 -3.23 -7.45
C ILE A 63 0.03 -4.22 -6.39
N ARG A 64 -0.91 -4.97 -5.80
CA ARG A 64 -0.65 -6.06 -4.87
C ARG A 64 0.26 -7.13 -5.48
N ASP A 65 0.04 -7.53 -6.74
CA ASP A 65 0.86 -8.54 -7.43
C ASP A 65 2.31 -8.09 -7.61
N ARG A 66 2.54 -6.79 -7.85
CA ARG A 66 3.89 -6.24 -7.96
C ARG A 66 4.61 -6.25 -6.62
N SER A 67 3.91 -5.95 -5.53
CA SER A 67 4.46 -6.03 -4.18
C SER A 67 4.69 -7.49 -3.76
N GLU A 68 3.81 -8.42 -4.16
CA GLU A 68 4.02 -9.86 -3.98
C GLU A 68 5.30 -10.35 -4.66
N SER A 69 5.72 -9.73 -5.77
CA SER A 69 6.96 -10.10 -6.46
C SER A 69 8.23 -9.88 -5.61
N LEU A 70 8.17 -9.09 -4.54
CA LEU A 70 9.26 -8.87 -3.59
C LEU A 70 9.39 -10.02 -2.58
N LYS A 71 8.31 -10.74 -2.28
CA LYS A 71 8.31 -11.85 -1.29
C LYS A 71 9.33 -12.96 -1.57
N PRO A 72 9.51 -13.44 -2.82
CA PRO A 72 10.57 -14.38 -3.15
C PRO A 72 11.98 -13.86 -2.87
N LEU A 73 12.20 -12.54 -3.07
CA LEU A 73 13.48 -11.93 -2.74
C LEU A 73 13.69 -11.92 -1.22
N ILE A 74 12.68 -11.53 -0.45
CA ILE A 74 12.70 -11.58 1.03
C ILE A 74 13.03 -13.01 1.48
N ARG A 75 12.26 -14.00 1.01
CA ARG A 75 12.47 -15.42 1.37
C ARG A 75 13.87 -15.92 1.00
N SER A 76 14.40 -15.49 -0.14
CA SER A 76 15.73 -15.89 -0.59
C SER A 76 16.87 -15.43 0.32
N ARG A 77 16.60 -14.53 1.28
CA ARG A 77 17.58 -13.97 2.21
C ARG A 77 17.60 -14.64 3.56
N LEU A 78 16.66 -15.55 3.86
CA LEU A 78 16.56 -16.21 5.16
C LEU A 78 17.89 -16.83 5.61
N ASP A 79 18.57 -17.58 4.73
CA ASP A 79 19.82 -18.26 5.03
C ASP A 79 21.02 -17.31 5.22
N GLU A 80 20.88 -16.03 4.91
CA GLU A 80 21.94 -15.01 5.02
C GLU A 80 21.76 -14.11 6.26
N LEU A 81 20.63 -14.24 6.95
CA LEU A 81 20.38 -13.48 8.18
C LEU A 81 21.29 -13.97 9.30
N ARG A 82 21.90 -13.01 9.99
CA ARG A 82 22.71 -13.25 11.20
C ARG A 82 21.81 -13.29 12.43
N SER A 83 22.32 -13.89 13.50
CA SER A 83 21.64 -13.80 14.79
C SER A 83 21.40 -12.34 15.19
N GLY A 84 20.16 -12.00 15.47
CA GLY A 84 19.71 -10.64 15.81
C GLY A 84 19.26 -9.78 14.64
N ASP A 85 19.44 -10.18 13.38
CA ASP A 85 18.84 -9.52 12.23
C ASP A 85 17.33 -9.72 12.25
N VAL A 86 16.59 -8.71 11.80
CA VAL A 86 15.13 -8.80 11.62
C VAL A 86 14.72 -8.11 10.32
N TYR A 87 13.75 -8.65 9.61
CA TYR A 87 13.11 -7.92 8.52
C TYR A 87 12.38 -6.69 9.07
N SER A 88 12.37 -5.62 8.29
CA SER A 88 11.83 -4.32 8.68
C SER A 88 11.16 -3.61 7.50
N HIS A 89 10.60 -2.44 7.73
CA HIS A 89 10.01 -1.57 6.70
C HIS A 89 9.06 -2.32 5.76
N ILE A 90 9.21 -2.17 4.44
CA ILE A 90 8.33 -2.80 3.44
C ILE A 90 8.43 -4.32 3.49
N SER A 91 9.61 -4.89 3.75
CA SER A 91 9.75 -6.34 3.88
C SER A 91 8.94 -6.90 5.04
N ALA A 92 9.03 -6.28 6.22
CA ALA A 92 8.23 -6.68 7.38
C ALA A 92 6.73 -6.44 7.14
N ALA A 93 6.36 -5.31 6.54
CA ALA A 93 4.97 -5.01 6.23
C ALA A 93 4.34 -6.06 5.30
N LEU A 94 5.04 -6.49 4.25
CA LEU A 94 4.58 -7.56 3.36
C LEU A 94 4.45 -8.91 4.06
N ILE A 95 5.36 -9.21 5.00
CA ILE A 95 5.27 -10.41 5.84
C ILE A 95 4.04 -10.32 6.77
N HIS A 96 3.73 -9.15 7.32
CA HIS A 96 2.51 -8.88 8.10
C HIS A 96 1.24 -8.83 7.24
N GLY A 97 1.34 -8.85 5.90
CA GLY A 97 0.20 -8.76 4.99
C GLY A 97 -0.36 -7.34 4.84
N ILE A 98 0.46 -6.31 5.07
CA ILE A 98 0.16 -4.90 4.78
C ILE A 98 0.93 -4.47 3.54
N TYR A 99 0.23 -3.95 2.55
CA TYR A 99 0.79 -3.65 1.22
C TYR A 99 0.93 -2.15 0.98
N PRO A 100 2.00 -1.70 0.31
CA PRO A 100 2.08 -0.33 -0.16
C PRO A 100 1.11 -0.09 -1.33
N PRO A 101 0.67 1.14 -1.57
CA PRO A 101 -0.26 1.48 -2.66
C PRO A 101 0.35 1.31 -4.05
N PHE A 102 1.66 1.30 -4.15
CA PHE A 102 2.46 1.02 -5.35
C PHE A 102 3.84 0.50 -4.92
N PRO A 103 4.64 -0.11 -5.82
CA PRO A 103 5.96 -0.61 -5.47
C PRO A 103 6.83 0.48 -4.84
N ALA A 104 7.25 0.25 -3.60
CA ALA A 104 7.99 1.22 -2.81
C ALA A 104 9.50 0.96 -2.83
N THR A 105 9.91 -0.28 -3.07
CA THR A 105 11.29 -0.73 -3.13
C THR A 105 11.42 -2.01 -3.94
N ASP A 106 12.61 -2.23 -4.52
CA ASP A 106 13.02 -3.48 -5.19
C ASP A 106 14.00 -4.28 -4.31
N GLN A 107 14.20 -3.86 -3.05
CA GLN A 107 15.15 -4.44 -2.12
C GLN A 107 14.44 -5.14 -0.97
N ALA A 108 14.98 -6.27 -0.52
CA ALA A 108 14.68 -6.77 0.81
C ALA A 108 15.27 -5.81 1.86
N GLU A 109 14.56 -5.58 2.95
CA GLU A 109 14.95 -4.62 3.99
C GLU A 109 15.06 -5.30 5.33
N ILE A 110 16.22 -5.13 5.97
CA ILE A 110 16.51 -5.66 7.30
C ILE A 110 17.12 -4.60 8.21
N ILE A 111 17.00 -4.81 9.50
CA ILE A 111 17.76 -4.09 10.51
C ILE A 111 18.86 -5.02 11.03
N ARG A 112 20.09 -4.47 11.09
CA ARG A 112 21.29 -5.08 11.67
C ARG A 112 22.03 -4.06 12.51
N ARG A 113 22.28 -4.33 13.76
CA ARG A 113 23.03 -3.44 14.63
C ARG A 113 24.48 -3.30 14.19
N GLY A 114 24.96 -2.06 14.13
CA GLY A 114 26.36 -1.73 13.83
C GLY A 114 26.73 -1.88 12.34
N TYR A 115 25.75 -2.00 11.45
CA TYR A 115 26.04 -2.17 10.03
C TYR A 115 24.96 -1.53 9.14
N HIS A 116 25.37 -0.61 8.28
CA HIS A 116 24.51 0.03 7.27
C HIS A 116 25.06 -0.24 5.89
N GLU A 117 24.20 -0.70 4.96
CA GLU A 117 24.60 -0.95 3.60
C GLU A 117 23.39 -0.93 2.65
N ASN A 118 23.65 -0.58 1.41
CA ASN A 118 22.63 -0.48 0.37
C ASN A 118 23.08 -1.23 -0.89
N PHE A 119 22.80 -2.53 -0.95
CA PHE A 119 23.05 -3.37 -2.11
C PHE A 119 21.89 -3.29 -3.12
N THR A 120 22.09 -3.76 -4.32
CA THR A 120 21.07 -3.77 -5.37
C THR A 120 19.75 -4.43 -4.94
N THR A 121 19.79 -5.48 -4.14
CA THR A 121 18.62 -6.29 -3.75
C THR A 121 18.44 -6.44 -2.24
N LEU A 122 19.24 -5.72 -1.44
CA LEU A 122 19.18 -5.77 0.02
C LEU A 122 19.56 -4.41 0.59
N ARG A 123 18.72 -3.87 1.46
CA ARG A 123 19.02 -2.68 2.25
C ARG A 123 19.12 -3.06 3.72
N ILE A 124 20.21 -2.66 4.35
CA ILE A 124 20.48 -2.90 5.76
C ILE A 124 20.49 -1.57 6.50
N TYR A 125 19.64 -1.45 7.50
CA TYR A 125 19.57 -0.29 8.36
C TYR A 125 20.34 -0.56 9.65
N ASP A 126 21.30 0.31 10.01
CA ASP A 126 21.94 0.27 11.32
C ASP A 126 21.01 0.84 12.38
N ARG A 127 20.32 -0.04 13.08
CA ARG A 127 19.42 0.32 14.20
C ARG A 127 19.42 -0.80 15.25
N THR A 128 19.10 -0.40 16.47
CA THR A 128 18.76 -1.34 17.54
C THR A 128 17.25 -1.55 17.56
N VAL A 129 16.83 -2.80 17.58
CA VAL A 129 15.44 -3.19 17.78
C VAL A 129 15.35 -3.87 19.15
N PRO A 130 14.62 -3.29 20.12
CA PRO A 130 14.33 -3.96 21.39
C PRO A 130 13.64 -5.30 21.20
N LEU A 131 13.77 -6.21 22.15
CA LEU A 131 13.09 -7.52 22.05
C LEU A 131 11.56 -7.38 22.00
N ALA A 132 11.02 -6.38 22.70
CA ALA A 132 9.58 -6.08 22.68
C ALA A 132 9.06 -5.66 21.28
N ASP A 133 9.92 -5.07 20.43
CA ASP A 133 9.60 -4.64 19.10
C ASP A 133 9.86 -5.72 18.03
N ARG A 134 10.10 -6.99 18.46
CA ARG A 134 10.39 -8.11 17.56
C ARG A 134 9.33 -9.19 17.69
N THR A 135 9.02 -9.80 16.56
CA THR A 135 8.13 -10.96 16.52
C THR A 135 8.58 -11.95 15.46
N THR A 136 7.89 -13.08 15.36
CA THR A 136 8.09 -14.07 14.31
C THR A 136 6.77 -14.30 13.59
N VAL A 137 6.79 -14.21 12.26
CA VAL A 137 5.64 -14.51 11.40
C VAL A 137 6.06 -15.66 10.47
N GLY A 138 5.50 -16.84 10.68
CA GLY A 138 5.98 -18.06 10.02
C GLY A 138 7.44 -18.32 10.36
N GLU A 139 8.30 -18.39 9.35
CA GLU A 139 9.75 -18.59 9.48
C GLU A 139 10.56 -17.26 9.59
N PHE A 140 9.89 -16.10 9.50
CA PHE A 140 10.55 -14.81 9.40
C PHE A 140 10.65 -14.13 10.76
N ALA A 141 11.88 -13.79 11.19
CA ALA A 141 12.10 -12.84 12.28
C ALA A 141 11.86 -11.41 11.74
N VAL A 142 10.92 -10.69 12.32
CA VAL A 142 10.48 -9.38 11.81
C VAL A 142 10.34 -8.36 12.96
N THR A 143 10.35 -7.08 12.64
CA THR A 143 9.82 -6.06 13.56
C THR A 143 8.32 -6.29 13.75
N ASP A 144 7.79 -6.07 14.96
CA ASP A 144 6.35 -6.09 15.18
C ASP A 144 5.64 -5.06 14.27
N LEU A 145 4.32 -5.11 14.19
CA LEU A 145 3.58 -4.27 13.26
C LEU A 145 3.68 -2.79 13.61
N SER A 146 3.61 -2.42 14.89
CA SER A 146 3.72 -1.03 15.35
C SER A 146 5.08 -0.44 15.00
N ARG A 147 6.15 -1.19 15.27
CA ARG A 147 7.51 -0.81 14.92
C ARG A 147 7.71 -0.74 13.41
N THR A 148 7.19 -1.69 12.66
CA THR A 148 7.24 -1.72 11.18
C THR A 148 6.62 -0.46 10.59
N LEU A 149 5.41 -0.09 11.01
CA LEU A 149 4.71 1.10 10.53
C LEU A 149 5.42 2.40 10.97
N SER A 150 5.97 2.42 12.17
CA SER A 150 6.80 3.53 12.65
C SER A 150 8.06 3.70 11.78
N ASP A 151 8.74 2.62 11.44
CA ASP A 151 9.93 2.68 10.57
C ASP A 151 9.56 3.19 9.16
N ILE A 152 8.46 2.71 8.58
CA ILE A 152 7.95 3.20 7.29
C ILE A 152 7.57 4.69 7.37
N ALA A 153 6.90 5.12 8.42
CA ALA A 153 6.50 6.53 8.59
C ALA A 153 7.69 7.48 8.66
N HIS A 154 8.83 7.03 9.20
CA HIS A 154 10.04 7.84 9.30
C HIS A 154 10.85 7.89 8.00
N ASP A 155 10.88 6.79 7.24
CA ASP A 155 11.85 6.62 6.16
C ASP A 155 11.23 6.64 4.76
N TYR A 156 9.91 6.57 4.67
CA TYR A 156 9.17 6.61 3.42
C TYR A 156 8.28 7.86 3.28
N PRO A 157 7.95 8.28 2.07
CA PRO A 157 7.06 9.42 1.84
C PRO A 157 5.63 9.14 2.33
N LEU A 158 4.86 10.22 2.54
CA LEU A 158 3.46 10.14 3.01
C LEU A 158 2.59 9.29 2.09
N GLU A 159 2.88 9.30 0.80
CA GLU A 159 2.17 8.53 -0.23
C GLU A 159 2.31 7.00 -0.03
N ILE A 160 3.32 6.55 0.70
CA ILE A 160 3.51 5.15 1.10
C ILE A 160 2.99 4.94 2.53
N SER A 161 3.42 5.78 3.48
CA SER A 161 3.17 5.54 4.90
C SER A 161 1.69 5.71 5.28
N VAL A 162 0.99 6.72 4.76
CA VAL A 162 -0.41 7.01 5.12
C VAL A 162 -1.36 5.88 4.69
N PRO A 163 -1.31 5.37 3.44
CA PRO A 163 -2.15 4.23 3.05
C PRO A 163 -1.90 2.97 3.88
N MET A 164 -0.63 2.66 4.17
CA MET A 164 -0.27 1.47 4.94
C MET A 164 -0.71 1.57 6.39
N ILE A 165 -0.55 2.74 7.03
CA ILE A 165 -1.02 2.98 8.38
C ILE A 165 -2.55 2.94 8.43
N SER A 166 -3.26 3.59 7.51
CA SER A 166 -4.72 3.59 7.44
C SER A 166 -5.28 2.17 7.27
N GLU A 167 -4.67 1.36 6.40
CA GLU A 167 -5.04 -0.04 6.23
C GLU A 167 -4.82 -0.83 7.53
N ALA A 168 -3.66 -0.67 8.17
CA ALA A 168 -3.36 -1.37 9.43
C ALA A 168 -4.35 -0.97 10.55
N LEU A 169 -4.64 0.32 10.71
CA LEU A 169 -5.63 0.81 11.68
C LEU A 169 -7.04 0.24 11.41
N ARG A 170 -7.39 -0.05 10.16
CA ARG A 170 -8.69 -0.57 9.76
C ARG A 170 -8.81 -2.09 9.92
N VAL A 171 -7.75 -2.85 9.61
CA VAL A 171 -7.83 -4.32 9.49
C VAL A 171 -7.02 -5.08 10.53
N ARG A 172 -6.27 -4.40 11.39
CA ARG A 172 -5.46 -4.99 12.46
C ARG A 172 -5.85 -4.40 13.81
N ASP A 173 -5.56 -5.15 14.86
CA ASP A 173 -5.71 -4.68 16.23
C ASP A 173 -4.52 -3.77 16.61
N ILE A 174 -4.55 -2.55 16.10
CA ILE A 174 -3.54 -1.51 16.35
C ILE A 174 -4.21 -0.14 16.42
N SER A 175 -3.72 0.74 17.27
CA SER A 175 -4.30 2.06 17.53
C SER A 175 -3.34 3.21 17.22
N LYS A 176 -3.89 4.41 16.93
CA LYS A 176 -3.07 5.62 16.77
C LYS A 176 -2.22 5.97 18.00
N PRO A 177 -2.71 5.87 19.26
CA PRO A 177 -1.89 6.09 20.44
C PRO A 177 -0.68 5.16 20.52
N GLU A 178 -0.87 3.87 20.21
CA GLU A 178 0.23 2.89 20.18
C GLU A 178 1.29 3.25 19.15
N LEU A 179 0.88 3.61 17.94
CA LEU A 179 1.80 4.09 16.89
C LEU A 179 2.52 5.38 17.31
N LEU A 180 1.81 6.30 17.96
CA LEU A 180 2.41 7.55 18.45
C LEU A 180 3.49 7.26 19.49
N ASP A 181 3.29 6.28 20.38
CA ASP A 181 4.29 5.86 21.36
C ASP A 181 5.55 5.31 20.70
N GLN A 182 5.41 4.49 19.66
CA GLN A 182 6.53 4.00 18.84
C GLN A 182 7.26 5.15 18.11
N MET A 183 6.58 6.25 17.80
CA MET A 183 7.17 7.42 17.10
C MET A 183 7.82 8.43 18.04
N LYS A 184 7.81 8.23 19.37
CA LYS A 184 8.45 9.13 20.36
C LYS A 184 9.98 9.11 20.27
N ILE A 185 10.56 8.06 19.70
CA ILE A 185 12.01 7.95 19.53
C ILE A 185 12.49 9.04 18.55
N ARG A 186 13.34 9.94 19.06
CA ARG A 186 13.90 11.02 18.25
C ARG A 186 14.87 10.46 17.21
N ARG A 187 14.50 10.59 15.93
CA ARG A 187 15.33 10.21 14.78
C ARG A 187 14.96 11.05 13.55
N ARG A 188 15.72 10.90 12.47
CA ARG A 188 15.38 11.52 11.19
C ARG A 188 13.94 11.11 10.79
N GLY A 189 13.20 12.05 10.21
CA GLY A 189 11.84 11.78 9.71
C GLY A 189 10.71 11.95 10.73
N CYS A 190 10.98 12.30 12.04
CA CYS A 190 9.94 12.43 13.06
C CYS A 190 8.78 13.35 12.66
N ARG A 191 9.05 14.45 11.95
CA ARG A 191 8.00 15.37 11.47
C ARG A 191 7.10 14.69 10.45
N ALA A 192 7.69 14.00 9.48
CA ALA A 192 6.96 13.26 8.46
C ALA A 192 6.16 12.10 9.07
N ALA A 193 6.74 11.37 10.03
CA ALA A 193 6.08 10.28 10.74
C ALA A 193 4.81 10.76 11.48
N LYS A 194 4.92 11.84 12.26
CA LYS A 194 3.77 12.45 12.96
C LYS A 194 2.70 12.91 11.95
N GLN A 195 3.10 13.60 10.89
CA GLN A 195 2.20 14.05 9.85
C GLN A 195 1.51 12.86 9.15
N GLY A 196 2.24 11.79 8.89
CA GLY A 196 1.69 10.56 8.32
C GLY A 196 0.63 9.94 9.24
N LEU A 197 0.89 9.87 10.54
CA LEU A 197 -0.07 9.36 11.52
C LEU A 197 -1.32 10.24 11.64
N GLU A 198 -1.15 11.57 11.61
CA GLU A 198 -2.27 12.54 11.62
C GLU A 198 -3.19 12.35 10.42
N LEU A 199 -2.62 12.19 9.22
CA LEU A 199 -3.36 12.00 7.97
C LEU A 199 -3.97 10.61 7.81
N SER A 200 -3.48 9.63 8.54
CA SER A 200 -4.00 8.27 8.49
C SER A 200 -5.35 8.16 9.20
N ASP A 201 -6.29 7.43 8.61
CA ASP A 201 -7.62 7.24 9.20
C ASP A 201 -8.14 5.82 8.89
N PRO A 202 -8.64 5.07 9.89
CA PRO A 202 -9.27 3.76 9.65
C PRO A 202 -10.54 3.86 8.79
N LEU A 203 -11.14 5.05 8.65
CA LEU A 203 -12.27 5.28 7.75
C LEU A 203 -11.89 5.29 6.27
N HIS A 204 -10.60 5.40 5.92
CA HIS A 204 -10.18 5.24 4.53
C HIS A 204 -10.36 3.77 4.10
N GLU A 205 -11.40 3.49 3.31
CA GLU A 205 -11.74 2.13 2.89
C GLU A 205 -10.81 1.57 1.80
N SER A 206 -10.02 2.44 1.19
CA SER A 206 -9.05 2.07 0.14
C SER A 206 -7.76 2.86 0.23
N GLN A 207 -6.70 2.32 -0.34
CA GLN A 207 -5.42 3.02 -0.47
C GLN A 207 -5.54 4.30 -1.29
N GLY A 208 -6.44 4.33 -2.29
CA GLY A 208 -6.72 5.53 -3.08
C GLY A 208 -7.36 6.64 -2.26
N GLU A 209 -8.27 6.33 -1.33
CA GLU A 209 -8.80 7.31 -0.40
C GLU A 209 -7.70 7.88 0.51
N SER A 210 -6.84 7.01 1.04
CA SER A 210 -5.68 7.46 1.83
C SER A 210 -4.76 8.40 1.03
N LEU A 211 -4.56 8.10 -0.25
CA LEU A 211 -3.80 8.99 -1.16
C LEU A 211 -4.52 10.31 -1.41
N CYS A 212 -5.85 10.32 -1.51
CA CYS A 212 -6.64 11.57 -1.57
C CYS A 212 -6.39 12.44 -0.33
N ALA A 213 -6.38 11.85 0.88
CA ALA A 213 -6.08 12.58 2.11
C ALA A 213 -4.66 13.20 2.08
N VAL A 214 -3.66 12.47 1.60
CA VAL A 214 -2.30 13.01 1.37
C VAL A 214 -2.32 14.17 0.38
N LYS A 215 -3.08 14.05 -0.71
CA LYS A 215 -3.20 15.12 -1.71
C LYS A 215 -3.93 16.33 -1.16
N PHE A 216 -5.00 16.17 -0.39
CA PHE A 216 -5.67 17.28 0.28
C PHE A 216 -4.68 18.06 1.17
N HIS A 217 -3.86 17.36 1.93
CA HIS A 217 -2.79 17.99 2.70
C HIS A 217 -1.79 18.74 1.81
N ARG A 218 -1.26 18.09 0.76
CA ARG A 218 -0.26 18.67 -0.17
C ARG A 218 -0.77 19.94 -0.87
N PHE A 219 -2.04 19.94 -1.24
CA PHE A 219 -2.69 21.08 -1.93
C PHE A 219 -3.30 22.10 -0.96
N SER A 220 -3.18 21.88 0.36
CA SER A 220 -3.84 22.72 1.38
C SER A 220 -5.36 22.84 1.14
N ILE A 221 -6.00 21.71 0.87
CA ILE A 221 -7.45 21.56 0.77
C ILE A 221 -7.94 21.19 2.17
N PRO A 222 -8.63 22.11 2.89
CA PRO A 222 -9.05 21.86 4.27
C PRO A 222 -10.38 21.14 4.35
N ASP A 223 -10.73 20.71 5.54
CA ASP A 223 -12.09 20.35 5.97
C ASP A 223 -12.75 19.20 5.17
N MET A 224 -11.96 18.32 4.55
CA MET A 224 -12.44 17.11 3.86
C MET A 224 -12.56 15.96 4.87
N ILE A 225 -13.79 15.55 5.17
CA ILE A 225 -14.11 14.51 6.17
C ILE A 225 -14.39 13.19 5.44
N PRO A 226 -13.72 12.08 5.79
CA PRO A 226 -13.95 10.79 5.16
C PRO A 226 -15.26 10.16 5.61
N GLN A 227 -15.88 9.36 4.73
CA GLN A 227 -16.99 8.46 4.97
C GLN A 227 -18.24 9.13 5.59
N VAL A 228 -18.53 10.39 5.21
CA VAL A 228 -19.70 11.15 5.70
C VAL A 228 -20.96 10.75 4.93
N THR A 229 -22.05 10.59 5.63
CA THR A 229 -23.38 10.40 5.04
C THR A 229 -23.91 11.73 4.48
N ALA A 230 -24.33 11.72 3.21
CA ALA A 230 -25.01 12.85 2.59
C ALA A 230 -26.53 12.71 2.67
N HIS A 231 -27.20 13.84 2.92
CA HIS A 231 -28.66 13.96 2.94
C HIS A 231 -29.09 15.13 2.07
N ASP A 232 -30.30 15.08 1.52
CA ASP A 232 -30.89 16.23 0.84
C ASP A 232 -31.44 17.27 1.86
N ARG A 233 -32.01 18.36 1.35
CA ARG A 233 -32.59 19.43 2.21
C ARG A 233 -33.76 18.97 3.03
N ALA A 234 -34.44 17.90 2.63
CA ALA A 234 -35.56 17.28 3.37
C ALA A 234 -35.10 16.21 4.38
N GLY A 235 -33.78 16.00 4.53
CA GLY A 235 -33.21 15.00 5.42
C GLY A 235 -33.19 13.57 4.86
N LYS A 236 -33.55 13.37 3.58
CA LYS A 236 -33.53 12.06 2.95
C LYS A 236 -32.10 11.62 2.67
N PHE A 237 -31.78 10.37 3.03
CA PHE A 237 -30.48 9.74 2.78
C PHE A 237 -30.18 9.65 1.27
N LEU A 238 -29.00 10.12 0.86
CA LEU A 238 -28.51 10.08 -0.51
C LEU A 238 -27.41 9.05 -0.73
N GLY A 239 -26.59 8.83 0.29
CA GLY A 239 -25.47 7.88 0.25
C GLY A 239 -24.35 8.24 1.22
N ARG A 240 -23.42 7.30 1.43
CA ARG A 240 -22.17 7.53 2.15
C ARG A 240 -21.09 7.96 1.14
N CYS A 241 -20.44 9.07 1.38
CA CYS A 241 -19.47 9.69 0.49
C CYS A 241 -18.04 9.33 0.91
N GLY A 242 -17.14 9.11 -0.05
CA GLY A 242 -15.72 8.89 0.21
C GLY A 242 -15.13 10.04 1.03
N PHE A 243 -15.34 11.28 0.54
CA PHE A 243 -15.04 12.51 1.30
C PHE A 243 -16.14 13.55 1.07
N LYS A 244 -16.47 14.28 2.12
CA LYS A 244 -17.37 15.43 2.06
C LYS A 244 -16.72 16.62 2.77
N HIS A 245 -16.80 17.80 2.15
CA HIS A 245 -16.35 19.02 2.81
C HIS A 245 -17.30 19.39 3.97
N ALA A 246 -16.72 19.78 5.12
CA ALA A 246 -17.48 20.03 6.34
C ALA A 246 -18.61 21.06 6.17
N ARG A 247 -18.37 22.12 5.40
CA ARG A 247 -19.26 23.30 5.30
C ARG A 247 -19.84 23.52 3.91
N LEU A 248 -19.18 23.10 2.84
CA LEU A 248 -19.61 23.30 1.46
C LEU A 248 -20.34 22.06 0.94
N PRO A 249 -21.25 22.21 -0.03
CA PRO A 249 -21.89 21.08 -0.69
C PRO A 249 -20.94 20.45 -1.72
N LEU A 250 -19.79 20.02 -1.26
CA LEU A 250 -18.72 19.45 -2.05
C LEU A 250 -18.42 18.03 -1.59
N ILE A 251 -18.35 17.12 -2.53
CA ILE A 251 -18.04 15.70 -2.34
C ILE A 251 -16.89 15.31 -3.25
N VAL A 252 -15.98 14.47 -2.78
CA VAL A 252 -14.93 13.83 -3.56
C VAL A 252 -15.06 12.32 -3.41
N GLU A 253 -15.22 11.62 -4.52
CA GLU A 253 -15.33 10.17 -4.60
C GLU A 253 -14.10 9.60 -5.28
N PHE A 254 -13.50 8.58 -4.69
CA PHE A 254 -12.42 7.82 -5.34
C PHE A 254 -12.94 6.49 -5.87
N HIS A 255 -12.75 6.25 -7.16
CA HIS A 255 -13.16 5.04 -7.85
C HIS A 255 -11.95 4.17 -8.19
N GLY A 256 -11.66 3.18 -7.36
CA GLY A 256 -10.66 2.15 -7.67
C GLY A 256 -11.18 1.17 -8.73
N LEU A 257 -10.33 0.76 -9.66
CA LEU A 257 -10.68 -0.21 -10.72
C LEU A 257 -11.26 -1.52 -10.15
N GLY A 258 -10.78 -1.97 -8.97
CA GLY A 258 -11.25 -3.20 -8.33
C GLY A 258 -12.73 -3.18 -7.95
N LYS A 259 -13.33 -2.03 -7.65
CA LYS A 259 -14.77 -1.94 -7.30
C LYS A 259 -15.71 -2.36 -8.45
N TYR A 260 -15.25 -2.22 -9.70
CA TYR A 260 -16.04 -2.62 -10.88
C TYR A 260 -15.97 -4.12 -11.18
N TYR A 261 -14.83 -4.76 -10.90
CA TYR A 261 -14.59 -6.17 -11.22
C TYR A 261 -14.91 -7.13 -10.07
N LEU A 262 -14.94 -6.64 -8.82
CA LEU A 262 -15.22 -7.43 -7.62
C LEU A 262 -16.70 -7.41 -7.21
N ASN A 263 -17.56 -6.71 -7.96
CA ASN A 263 -18.99 -6.67 -7.65
C ASN A 263 -19.67 -7.98 -8.14
N GLU A 264 -20.27 -8.73 -7.22
CA GLU A 264 -21.00 -9.98 -7.50
C GLU A 264 -22.08 -9.83 -8.59
N ASN A 265 -22.57 -8.61 -8.83
CA ASN A 265 -23.59 -8.29 -9.85
C ASN A 265 -23.02 -7.81 -11.19
N GLY A 266 -21.70 -7.87 -11.37
CA GLY A 266 -21.01 -7.50 -12.61
C GLY A 266 -20.73 -5.99 -12.77
N PRO A 267 -19.79 -5.63 -13.67
CA PRO A 267 -19.32 -4.26 -13.85
C PRO A 267 -20.40 -3.29 -14.35
N ASP A 268 -21.35 -3.76 -15.16
CA ASP A 268 -22.41 -2.92 -15.73
C ASP A 268 -23.41 -2.43 -14.67
N ARG A 269 -23.74 -3.26 -13.68
CA ARG A 269 -24.64 -2.90 -12.60
C ARG A 269 -23.97 -1.94 -11.62
N ALA A 270 -22.73 -2.20 -11.27
CA ALA A 270 -21.93 -1.29 -10.45
C ALA A 270 -21.79 0.10 -11.09
N SER A 271 -21.61 0.17 -12.41
CA SER A 271 -21.56 1.42 -13.17
C SER A 271 -22.89 2.17 -13.13
N LYS A 272 -24.01 1.47 -13.35
CA LYS A 272 -25.38 2.06 -13.30
C LYS A 272 -25.70 2.61 -11.89
N ASP A 273 -25.37 1.86 -10.85
CA ASP A 273 -25.62 2.26 -9.47
C ASP A 273 -24.79 3.48 -9.07
N ASN A 274 -23.52 3.54 -9.49
CA ASN A 274 -22.66 4.70 -9.30
C ASN A 274 -23.17 5.93 -10.06
N HIS A 275 -23.63 5.75 -11.30
CA HIS A 275 -24.21 6.84 -12.08
C HIS A 275 -25.50 7.37 -11.43
N ALA A 276 -26.40 6.48 -11.04
CA ALA A 276 -27.63 6.84 -10.35
C ALA A 276 -27.37 7.57 -9.02
N ARG A 277 -26.33 7.15 -8.28
CA ARG A 277 -25.90 7.81 -7.06
C ARG A 277 -25.32 9.19 -7.34
N HIS A 278 -24.46 9.35 -8.34
CA HIS A 278 -23.92 10.62 -8.77
C HIS A 278 -25.03 11.60 -9.13
N MET A 279 -26.02 11.18 -9.93
CA MET A 279 -27.17 11.99 -10.29
C MET A 279 -28.00 12.44 -9.07
N ARG A 280 -28.22 11.54 -8.09
CA ARG A 280 -28.94 11.92 -6.87
C ARG A 280 -28.20 13.00 -6.06
N LEU A 281 -26.88 12.88 -5.92
CA LEU A 281 -26.05 13.85 -5.20
C LEU A 281 -26.04 15.20 -5.93
N THR A 282 -25.87 15.20 -7.25
CA THR A 282 -25.84 16.42 -8.06
C THR A 282 -27.21 17.13 -8.05
N ASN A 283 -28.32 16.38 -8.19
CA ASN A 283 -29.68 16.95 -8.13
C ASN A 283 -30.03 17.52 -6.73
N ALA A 284 -29.38 17.02 -5.68
CA ALA A 284 -29.51 17.56 -4.33
C ALA A 284 -28.64 18.82 -4.09
N GLY A 285 -27.88 19.27 -5.09
CA GLY A 285 -27.08 20.49 -5.08
C GLY A 285 -25.62 20.29 -4.64
N PHE A 286 -25.13 19.05 -4.58
CA PHE A 286 -23.71 18.80 -4.33
C PHE A 286 -22.88 18.90 -5.61
N THR A 287 -21.72 19.53 -5.52
CA THR A 287 -20.66 19.39 -6.51
C THR A 287 -19.88 18.11 -6.19
N VAL A 288 -19.76 17.21 -7.17
CA VAL A 288 -19.10 15.91 -6.98
C VAL A 288 -17.91 15.79 -7.90
N PHE A 289 -16.71 15.62 -7.32
CA PHE A 289 -15.50 15.29 -8.04
C PHE A 289 -15.27 13.79 -7.96
N ASN A 290 -15.23 13.12 -9.11
CA ASN A 290 -14.94 11.71 -9.22
C ASN A 290 -13.46 11.55 -9.61
N LEU A 291 -12.69 10.87 -8.78
CA LEU A 291 -11.25 10.62 -8.97
C LEU A 291 -10.99 9.15 -9.26
N VAL A 292 -10.05 8.89 -10.14
CA VAL A 292 -9.49 7.56 -10.41
C VAL A 292 -7.98 7.56 -10.13
N TRP A 293 -7.33 6.41 -10.22
CA TRP A 293 -5.89 6.30 -9.97
C TRP A 293 -5.04 7.26 -10.80
N ALA A 294 -5.41 7.50 -12.06
CA ALA A 294 -4.71 8.43 -12.94
C ALA A 294 -4.70 9.86 -12.42
N ASP A 295 -5.77 10.28 -11.71
CA ASP A 295 -5.91 11.64 -11.19
C ASP A 295 -5.08 11.90 -9.93
N LEU A 296 -4.58 10.84 -9.28
CA LEU A 296 -3.77 10.97 -8.06
C LEU A 296 -2.33 11.46 -8.33
N PHE A 297 -1.85 11.35 -9.57
CA PHE A 297 -0.48 11.73 -9.91
C PHE A 297 -0.35 13.16 -10.46
N PRO A 298 -1.18 13.60 -11.42
CA PRO A 298 -1.19 15.01 -11.85
C PRO A 298 -1.83 15.92 -10.79
N SER A 299 -1.61 17.23 -10.94
CA SER A 299 -2.08 18.25 -9.99
C SER A 299 -3.48 18.81 -10.31
N ASP A 300 -3.99 18.54 -11.49
CA ASP A 300 -5.10 19.30 -12.10
C ASP A 300 -6.42 19.16 -11.33
N MET A 301 -6.81 17.93 -10.97
CA MET A 301 -8.04 17.68 -10.23
C MET A 301 -8.02 18.31 -8.83
N PHE A 302 -6.90 18.20 -8.11
CA PHE A 302 -6.78 18.80 -6.77
C PHE A 302 -6.69 20.32 -6.83
N SER A 303 -6.10 20.89 -7.89
CA SER A 303 -6.13 22.32 -8.16
C SER A 303 -7.54 22.81 -8.45
N ALA A 304 -8.33 22.06 -9.23
CA ALA A 304 -9.73 22.34 -9.50
C ALA A 304 -10.60 22.29 -8.23
N ILE A 305 -10.42 21.27 -7.38
CA ILE A 305 -11.10 21.18 -6.07
C ILE A 305 -10.77 22.38 -5.21
N LYS A 306 -9.49 22.75 -5.09
CA LYS A 306 -9.04 23.91 -4.32
C LYS A 306 -9.67 25.23 -4.84
N LYS A 307 -9.67 25.41 -6.15
CA LYS A 307 -10.28 26.57 -6.80
C LYS A 307 -11.78 26.65 -6.49
N HIS A 308 -12.51 25.53 -6.64
CA HIS A 308 -13.94 25.46 -6.32
C HIS A 308 -14.23 25.86 -4.86
N ILE A 309 -13.41 25.40 -3.91
CA ILE A 309 -13.55 25.77 -2.49
C ILE A 309 -13.33 27.27 -2.29
N ALA A 310 -12.33 27.86 -2.96
CA ALA A 310 -12.04 29.28 -2.85
C ALA A 310 -13.19 30.14 -3.40
N GLU A 311 -13.76 29.76 -4.55
CA GLU A 311 -14.87 30.44 -5.20
C GLU A 311 -16.21 30.29 -4.45
N SER A 312 -16.39 29.17 -3.74
CA SER A 312 -17.61 28.87 -2.98
C SER A 312 -17.64 29.51 -1.59
N ARG A 313 -16.55 30.09 -1.11
CA ARG A 313 -16.53 30.84 0.16
C ARG A 313 -17.24 32.19 -0.06
N PRO A 314 -18.26 32.53 0.77
CA PRO A 314 -18.86 33.86 0.68
C PRO A 314 -17.77 34.92 0.90
N HIS A 315 -17.61 35.82 -0.05
CA HIS A 315 -16.79 37.00 0.15
C HIS A 315 -17.36 37.76 1.34
N HIS A 316 -16.71 37.73 2.50
CA HIS A 316 -16.88 38.76 3.49
C HIS A 316 -16.37 40.08 2.85
N ARG A 317 -17.24 40.73 2.10
CA ARG A 317 -17.04 42.16 1.83
C ARG A 317 -17.03 42.82 3.19
N GLY A 318 -15.83 43.27 3.59
CA GLY A 318 -15.68 44.12 4.74
C GLY A 318 -16.69 45.28 4.63
N GLN A 319 -17.70 45.27 5.48
CA GLN A 319 -18.36 46.49 5.84
C GLN A 319 -17.35 47.22 6.76
N THR A 320 -16.62 48.12 6.20
CA THR A 320 -15.96 49.18 6.96
C THR A 320 -17.06 50.16 7.39
N PRO A 321 -17.07 50.55 8.67
CA PRO A 321 -18.04 51.51 9.20
C PRO A 321 -17.89 52.90 8.61
#